data_c71d4debede43eaeab8727bfa356db39
#
_entry.id   c71d4debede43eaeab8727bfa356db39
#
_cell.length_a   1.000
_cell.length_b   1.000
_cell.length_c   1.000
_cell.angle_alpha   90.00
_cell.angle_beta   90.00
_cell.angle_gamma   90.00
#
_symmetry.space_group_name_H-M   'P 1'
#
loop_
_entity.id
_entity.type
_entity.pdbx_description
1 polymer ?
#
loop_
_entity_poly.entity_id
_entity_poly.type
_entity_poly.pdbx_seq_one_letter_code
_entity_poly.pdbx_strand_id
1 'polypeptide(L)'
;MAIQFVTGNEGKVREASEYLEGIDSVEQVSYDYTEVQSDDLEEIAVRGATEAFDGLGGKDSVLVDDSGLFVDALGGFPGPYSAYVEDTVGVERLWRLAEGEENRRAHFRTVLAYCDGERTETFVGSVGGTLVAPRGEGGFGYDPIFEYNGETMAEMSTDAKNSISHRGRALAEFAEWLAK
;
A
#
# COMPACT_ATOMS: atom_id res chain seq x y z
N MET A 1 -14.95 10.49 -16.70
CA MET A 1 -15.03 9.02 -16.62
C MET A 1 -14.48 8.65 -15.26
N ALA A 2 -15.07 7.66 -14.58
CA ALA A 2 -14.59 7.29 -13.25
C ALA A 2 -13.31 6.46 -13.35
N ILE A 3 -12.38 6.67 -12.40
CA ILE A 3 -11.20 5.82 -12.24
C ILE A 3 -11.64 4.52 -11.58
N GLN A 4 -11.42 3.39 -12.23
CA GLN A 4 -11.72 2.05 -11.70
C GLN A 4 -10.62 1.63 -10.74
N PHE A 5 -10.86 1.70 -9.44
CA PHE A 5 -9.91 1.25 -8.44
C PHE A 5 -10.07 -0.24 -8.17
N VAL A 6 -9.10 -1.01 -8.63
CA VAL A 6 -9.08 -2.48 -8.48
C VAL A 6 -8.60 -2.84 -7.08
N THR A 7 -9.53 -3.08 -6.19
CA THR A 7 -9.25 -3.43 -4.79
C THR A 7 -10.46 -4.07 -4.12
N GLY A 8 -10.24 -5.06 -3.25
CA GLY A 8 -11.26 -5.59 -2.34
C GLY A 8 -11.46 -4.76 -1.07
N ASN A 9 -10.68 -3.68 -0.87
CA ASN A 9 -10.66 -2.89 0.37
C ASN A 9 -11.39 -1.55 0.20
N GLU A 10 -12.60 -1.45 0.76
CA GLU A 10 -13.43 -0.23 0.74
C GLU A 10 -12.74 0.98 1.42
N GLY A 11 -11.87 0.72 2.40
CA GLY A 11 -11.09 1.78 3.07
C GLY A 11 -10.13 2.47 2.11
N LYS A 12 -9.47 1.72 1.23
CA LYS A 12 -8.60 2.28 0.19
C LYS A 12 -9.38 3.15 -0.80
N VAL A 13 -10.58 2.70 -1.19
CA VAL A 13 -11.46 3.44 -2.12
C VAL A 13 -11.90 4.76 -1.52
N ARG A 14 -12.31 4.75 -0.25
CA ARG A 14 -12.71 5.97 0.46
C ARG A 14 -11.56 6.96 0.56
N GLU A 15 -10.37 6.49 0.97
CA GLU A 15 -9.17 7.32 1.04
C GLU A 15 -8.83 7.94 -0.32
N ALA A 16 -8.84 7.15 -1.41
CA ALA A 16 -8.60 7.65 -2.75
C ALA A 16 -9.65 8.69 -3.19
N SER A 17 -10.92 8.46 -2.86
CA SER A 17 -12.01 9.39 -3.18
C SER A 17 -11.85 10.74 -2.47
N GLU A 18 -11.34 10.74 -1.23
CA GLU A 18 -11.06 11.98 -0.48
C GLU A 18 -9.93 12.79 -1.14
N TYR A 19 -8.83 12.12 -1.58
CA TYR A 19 -7.72 12.81 -2.26
C TYR A 19 -8.07 13.32 -3.65
N LEU A 20 -8.99 12.66 -4.35
CA LEU A 20 -9.41 12.99 -5.71
C LEU A 20 -10.68 13.84 -5.77
N GLU A 21 -11.19 14.29 -4.61
CA GLU A 21 -12.38 15.13 -4.54
C GLU A 21 -12.21 16.41 -5.39
N GLY A 22 -13.13 16.61 -6.33
CA GLY A 22 -13.11 17.76 -7.26
C GLY A 22 -12.16 17.60 -8.45
N ILE A 23 -11.44 16.48 -8.59
CA ILE A 23 -10.56 16.16 -9.72
C ILE A 23 -11.21 15.08 -10.58
N ASP A 24 -11.46 13.90 -10.03
CA ASP A 24 -12.14 12.78 -10.70
C ASP A 24 -12.90 11.92 -9.68
N SER A 25 -13.77 11.04 -10.18
CA SER A 25 -14.49 10.07 -9.36
C SER A 25 -13.77 8.73 -9.34
N VAL A 26 -13.89 8.03 -8.21
CA VAL A 26 -13.29 6.69 -8.01
C VAL A 26 -14.40 5.68 -7.80
N GLU A 27 -14.35 4.59 -8.55
CA GLU A 27 -15.26 3.45 -8.41
C GLU A 27 -14.50 2.19 -8.03
N GLN A 28 -15.01 1.48 -7.03
CA GLN A 28 -14.45 0.19 -6.66
C GLN A 28 -14.80 -0.87 -7.70
N VAL A 29 -13.78 -1.58 -8.18
CA VAL A 29 -13.97 -2.69 -9.12
C VAL A 29 -13.23 -3.91 -8.59
N SER A 30 -13.87 -5.07 -8.70
CA SER A 30 -13.24 -6.36 -8.43
C SER A 30 -12.71 -6.94 -9.73
N TYR A 31 -11.41 -7.14 -9.79
CA TYR A 31 -10.73 -7.83 -10.89
C TYR A 31 -9.54 -8.62 -10.34
N ASP A 32 -9.42 -9.85 -10.74
CA ASP A 32 -8.40 -10.80 -10.27
C ASP A 32 -7.27 -10.84 -11.30
N TYR A 33 -6.31 -9.92 -11.16
CA TYR A 33 -5.12 -9.91 -12.02
C TYR A 33 -4.04 -10.84 -11.49
N THR A 34 -3.14 -11.26 -12.37
CA THR A 34 -2.02 -12.12 -12.02
C THR A 34 -0.97 -11.35 -11.21
N GLU A 35 -0.86 -11.63 -9.92
CA GLU A 35 0.24 -11.12 -9.11
C GLU A 35 1.52 -11.88 -9.48
N VAL A 36 2.41 -11.17 -10.18
CA VAL A 36 3.71 -11.76 -10.55
C VAL A 36 4.60 -11.89 -9.32
N GLN A 37 5.41 -12.92 -9.27
CA GLN A 37 6.40 -13.08 -8.21
C GLN A 37 7.60 -12.16 -8.51
N SER A 38 7.70 -11.05 -7.81
CA SER A 38 8.77 -10.06 -7.94
C SER A 38 9.10 -9.44 -6.58
N ASP A 39 10.33 -8.95 -6.43
CA ASP A 39 10.77 -8.18 -5.26
C ASP A 39 10.44 -6.68 -5.41
N ASP A 40 9.93 -6.28 -6.58
CA ASP A 40 9.62 -4.90 -6.92
C ASP A 40 8.11 -4.67 -6.95
N LEU A 41 7.59 -3.90 -5.97
CA LEU A 41 6.18 -3.47 -5.92
C LEU A 41 5.75 -2.72 -7.18
N GLU A 42 6.66 -1.97 -7.79
CA GLU A 42 6.35 -1.17 -8.96
C GLU A 42 6.10 -2.07 -10.18
N GLU A 43 6.92 -3.11 -10.37
CA GLU A 43 6.69 -4.11 -11.41
C GLU A 43 5.34 -4.82 -11.22
N ILE A 44 5.01 -5.21 -9.98
CA ILE A 44 3.75 -5.90 -9.68
C ILE A 44 2.56 -4.98 -9.96
N ALA A 45 2.59 -3.73 -9.46
CA ALA A 45 1.51 -2.76 -9.63
C ALA A 45 1.28 -2.40 -11.10
N VAL A 46 2.35 -2.15 -11.87
CA VAL A 46 2.28 -1.83 -13.30
C VAL A 46 1.67 -2.97 -14.12
N ARG A 47 2.11 -4.21 -13.86
CA ARG A 47 1.54 -5.38 -14.53
C ARG A 47 0.08 -5.58 -14.17
N GLY A 48 -0.27 -5.44 -12.88
CA GLY A 48 -1.65 -5.52 -12.42
C GLY A 48 -2.55 -4.47 -13.04
N ALA A 49 -2.12 -3.21 -13.11
CA ALA A 49 -2.87 -2.12 -13.72
C ALA A 49 -3.09 -2.35 -15.23
N THR A 50 -2.05 -2.79 -15.95
CA THR A 50 -2.15 -3.04 -17.39
C THR A 50 -3.08 -4.22 -17.69
N GLU A 51 -2.92 -5.34 -16.96
CA GLU A 51 -3.78 -6.52 -17.11
C GLU A 51 -5.24 -6.20 -16.77
N ALA A 52 -5.47 -5.46 -15.69
CA ALA A 52 -6.81 -5.06 -15.28
C ALA A 52 -7.46 -4.11 -16.30
N PHE A 53 -6.72 -3.15 -16.86
CA PHE A 53 -7.23 -2.26 -17.90
C PHE A 53 -7.72 -3.06 -19.11
N ASP A 54 -6.92 -3.97 -19.64
CA ASP A 54 -7.29 -4.81 -20.78
C ASP A 54 -8.48 -5.73 -20.43
N GLY A 55 -8.46 -6.36 -19.27
CA GLY A 55 -9.47 -7.31 -18.81
C GLY A 55 -10.83 -6.66 -18.51
N LEU A 56 -10.84 -5.39 -18.08
CA LEU A 56 -12.06 -4.60 -17.84
C LEU A 56 -12.62 -3.94 -19.11
N GLY A 57 -11.98 -4.19 -20.26
CA GLY A 57 -12.49 -3.77 -21.57
C GLY A 57 -11.84 -2.53 -22.16
N GLY A 58 -10.77 -2.01 -21.56
CA GLY A 58 -9.90 -0.99 -22.14
C GLY A 58 -10.57 0.36 -22.42
N LYS A 59 -11.50 0.80 -21.57
CA LYS A 59 -12.26 2.04 -21.79
C LYS A 59 -12.05 3.08 -20.71
N ASP A 60 -12.20 2.68 -19.45
CA ASP A 60 -12.04 3.55 -18.30
C ASP A 60 -10.68 3.30 -17.67
N SER A 61 -10.06 4.35 -17.14
CA SER A 61 -8.77 4.24 -16.50
C SER A 61 -8.82 3.37 -15.24
N VAL A 62 -7.73 2.68 -14.97
CA VAL A 62 -7.58 1.76 -13.85
C VAL A 62 -6.54 2.29 -12.87
N LEU A 63 -6.80 2.12 -11.60
CA LEU A 63 -5.85 2.33 -10.49
C LEU A 63 -5.66 1.02 -9.72
N VAL A 64 -4.42 0.67 -9.46
CA VAL A 64 -4.00 -0.48 -8.61
C VAL A 64 -3.15 0.06 -7.47
N ASP A 65 -3.29 -0.53 -6.29
CA ASP A 65 -2.50 -0.22 -5.09
C ASP A 65 -1.80 -1.49 -4.61
N ASP A 66 -0.48 -1.51 -4.67
CA ASP A 66 0.32 -2.56 -4.06
C ASP A 66 1.18 -1.99 -2.94
N SER A 67 1.19 -2.68 -1.79
CA SER A 67 1.80 -2.17 -0.56
C SER A 67 2.53 -3.27 0.19
N GLY A 68 3.61 -2.91 0.88
CA GLY A 68 4.34 -3.85 1.71
C GLY A 68 5.10 -3.21 2.86
N LEU A 69 5.41 -4.04 3.84
CA LEU A 69 6.33 -3.76 4.93
C LEU A 69 7.72 -4.30 4.56
N PHE A 70 8.72 -3.45 4.61
CA PHE A 70 10.11 -3.80 4.33
C PHE A 70 10.94 -3.66 5.60
N VAL A 71 11.59 -4.74 6.02
CA VAL A 71 12.42 -4.79 7.23
C VAL A 71 13.89 -4.87 6.84
N ASP A 72 14.68 -3.87 7.20
CA ASP A 72 16.07 -3.75 6.79
C ASP A 72 16.92 -4.98 7.15
N ALA A 73 16.83 -5.42 8.41
CA ALA A 73 17.60 -6.57 8.91
C ALA A 73 17.23 -7.90 8.22
N LEU A 74 16.04 -7.98 7.63
CA LEU A 74 15.57 -9.16 6.92
C LEU A 74 15.72 -9.03 5.39
N GLY A 75 16.57 -8.09 4.94
CA GLY A 75 16.80 -7.87 3.50
C GLY A 75 15.60 -7.34 2.74
N GLY A 76 14.69 -6.65 3.42
CA GLY A 76 13.43 -6.15 2.86
C GLY A 76 12.23 -7.11 3.01
N PHE A 77 12.44 -8.34 3.53
CA PHE A 77 11.32 -9.24 3.81
C PHE A 77 10.39 -8.65 4.90
N PRO A 78 9.05 -8.78 4.78
CA PRO A 78 8.30 -9.51 3.76
C PRO A 78 8.12 -8.77 2.43
N GLY A 79 8.26 -7.43 2.37
CA GLY A 79 8.17 -6.67 1.13
C GLY A 79 6.86 -6.91 0.36
N PRO A 80 6.92 -7.25 -0.93
CA PRO A 80 5.74 -7.54 -1.75
C PRO A 80 4.89 -8.72 -1.25
N TYR A 81 5.47 -9.59 -0.42
CA TYR A 81 4.78 -10.76 0.15
C TYR A 81 4.08 -10.46 1.49
N SER A 82 3.92 -9.18 1.85
CA SER A 82 3.40 -8.76 3.15
C SER A 82 2.05 -9.37 3.50
N ALA A 83 1.09 -9.37 2.59
CA ALA A 83 -0.23 -9.97 2.83
C ALA A 83 -0.13 -11.49 3.06
N TYR A 84 0.63 -12.20 2.22
CA TYR A 84 0.83 -13.64 2.35
C TYR A 84 1.53 -14.01 3.67
N VAL A 85 2.53 -13.23 4.08
CA VAL A 85 3.25 -13.47 5.34
C VAL A 85 2.35 -13.16 6.55
N GLU A 86 1.52 -12.13 6.49
CA GLU A 86 0.54 -11.84 7.52
C GLU A 86 -0.42 -13.03 7.73
N ASP A 87 -0.97 -13.56 6.65
CA ASP A 87 -1.94 -14.65 6.66
C ASP A 87 -1.34 -16.01 7.09
N THR A 88 -0.06 -16.25 6.81
CA THR A 88 0.60 -17.54 7.03
C THR A 88 1.50 -17.56 8.27
N VAL A 89 2.42 -16.62 8.38
CA VAL A 89 3.39 -16.50 9.48
C VAL A 89 2.78 -15.74 10.65
N GLY A 90 2.11 -14.64 10.35
CA GLY A 90 1.52 -13.75 11.32
C GLY A 90 2.49 -12.70 11.86
N VAL A 91 1.91 -11.63 12.37
CA VAL A 91 2.62 -10.40 12.80
C VAL A 91 3.60 -10.67 13.93
N GLU A 92 3.19 -11.43 14.95
CA GLU A 92 4.04 -11.74 16.11
C GLU A 92 5.28 -12.57 15.74
N ARG A 93 5.13 -13.53 14.82
CA ARG A 93 6.26 -14.33 14.36
C ARG A 93 7.21 -13.54 13.48
N LEU A 94 6.69 -12.61 12.68
CA LEU A 94 7.55 -11.68 11.93
C LEU A 94 8.39 -10.83 12.89
N TRP A 95 7.79 -10.29 13.94
CA TRP A 95 8.55 -9.58 14.98
C TRP A 95 9.67 -10.45 15.55
N ARG A 96 9.38 -11.70 15.90
CA ARG A 96 10.38 -12.63 16.46
C ARG A 96 11.57 -12.90 15.55
N LEU A 97 11.40 -12.80 14.24
CA LEU A 97 12.51 -12.91 13.30
C LEU A 97 13.50 -11.74 13.41
N ALA A 98 13.03 -10.58 13.83
CA ALA A 98 13.82 -9.35 13.91
C ALA A 98 14.16 -8.91 15.36
N GLU A 99 13.60 -9.55 16.39
CA GLU A 99 13.77 -9.10 17.79
C GLU A 99 15.21 -9.10 18.28
N GLY A 100 16.04 -10.00 17.75
CA GLY A 100 17.48 -10.12 18.07
C GLY A 100 18.38 -9.21 17.25
N GLU A 101 17.85 -8.49 16.27
CA GLU A 101 18.64 -7.64 15.40
C GLU A 101 18.88 -6.25 16.01
N GLU A 102 20.10 -5.72 15.82
CA GLU A 102 20.44 -4.36 16.25
C GLU A 102 19.74 -3.31 15.38
N ASN A 103 19.69 -3.55 14.05
CA ASN A 103 18.98 -2.71 13.12
C ASN A 103 17.55 -3.21 12.94
N ARG A 104 16.60 -2.55 13.59
CA ARG A 104 15.17 -2.86 13.47
C ARG A 104 14.41 -1.84 12.65
N ARG A 105 15.11 -1.07 11.81
CA ARG A 105 14.45 -0.14 10.89
C ARG A 105 13.60 -0.90 9.90
N ALA A 106 12.45 -0.32 9.64
CA ALA A 106 11.50 -0.83 8.66
C ALA A 106 10.81 0.35 7.97
N HIS A 107 10.18 0.09 6.84
CA HIS A 107 9.33 1.08 6.20
C HIS A 107 8.13 0.40 5.54
N PHE A 108 7.00 1.08 5.58
CA PHE A 108 5.89 0.79 4.69
C PHE A 108 6.10 1.53 3.37
N ARG A 109 5.80 0.88 2.28
CA ARG A 109 5.80 1.45 0.94
C ARG A 109 4.52 1.07 0.22
N THR A 110 3.91 2.03 -0.47
CA THR A 110 2.81 1.83 -1.42
C THR A 110 3.27 2.29 -2.79
N VAL A 111 2.90 1.54 -3.80
CA VAL A 111 2.95 1.94 -5.20
C VAL A 111 1.53 1.96 -5.73
N LEU A 112 1.09 3.12 -6.22
CA LEU A 112 -0.09 3.25 -7.03
C LEU A 112 0.32 3.16 -8.49
N ALA A 113 -0.35 2.33 -9.28
CA ALA A 113 -0.17 2.28 -10.73
C ALA A 113 -1.48 2.67 -11.40
N TYR A 114 -1.43 3.71 -12.22
CA TYR A 114 -2.51 4.20 -13.05
C TYR A 114 -2.29 3.81 -14.50
N CYS A 115 -3.32 3.29 -15.16
CA CYS A 115 -3.28 2.93 -16.58
C CYS A 115 -4.54 3.42 -17.28
N ASP A 116 -4.38 4.19 -18.38
CA ASP A 116 -5.47 4.68 -19.23
C ASP A 116 -5.43 4.13 -20.67
N GLY A 117 -4.50 3.20 -20.93
CA GLY A 117 -4.28 2.57 -22.23
C GLY A 117 -3.32 3.32 -23.14
N GLU A 118 -3.07 4.62 -22.89
CA GLU A 118 -2.06 5.40 -23.61
C GLU A 118 -0.75 5.41 -22.81
N ARG A 119 -0.85 5.43 -21.50
CA ARG A 119 0.28 5.49 -20.56
C ARG A 119 -0.01 4.69 -19.30
N THR A 120 1.07 4.28 -18.65
CA THR A 120 1.04 3.72 -17.30
C THR A 120 2.02 4.52 -16.45
N GLU A 121 1.52 5.11 -15.35
CA GLU A 121 2.28 5.95 -14.44
C GLU A 121 2.24 5.38 -13.04
N THR A 122 3.31 5.57 -12.28
CA THR A 122 3.42 5.09 -10.90
C THR A 122 3.66 6.23 -9.92
N PHE A 123 3.06 6.10 -8.72
CA PHE A 123 3.20 7.06 -7.62
C PHE A 123 3.56 6.31 -6.35
N VAL A 124 4.61 6.74 -5.69
CA VAL A 124 5.20 6.01 -4.57
C VAL A 124 5.10 6.80 -3.27
N GLY A 125 4.55 6.19 -2.25
CA GLY A 125 4.58 6.73 -0.90
C GLY A 125 5.29 5.78 0.06
N SER A 126 6.01 6.33 1.02
CA SER A 126 6.73 5.55 2.04
C SER A 126 6.71 6.25 3.39
N VAL A 127 6.70 5.46 4.46
CA VAL A 127 6.90 5.92 5.83
C VAL A 127 7.89 5.01 6.54
N GLY A 128 8.95 5.60 7.08
CA GLY A 128 9.97 4.90 7.85
C GLY A 128 9.63 4.85 9.34
N GLY A 129 9.99 3.74 9.98
CA GLY A 129 9.79 3.51 11.40
C GLY A 129 10.70 2.41 11.93
N THR A 130 10.33 1.83 13.07
CA THR A 130 11.11 0.80 13.75
C THR A 130 10.20 -0.36 14.13
N LEU A 131 10.66 -1.59 13.93
CA LEU A 131 9.98 -2.77 14.46
C LEU A 131 10.15 -2.87 15.97
N VAL A 132 9.05 -3.12 16.64
CA VAL A 132 8.96 -3.28 18.09
C VAL A 132 8.10 -4.48 18.47
N ALA A 133 8.20 -4.91 19.73
CA ALA A 133 7.26 -5.90 20.27
C ALA A 133 5.82 -5.40 20.11
N PRO A 134 4.86 -6.29 19.82
CA PRO A 134 3.48 -5.89 19.56
C PRO A 134 2.88 -5.04 20.68
N ARG A 135 2.34 -3.86 20.33
CA ARG A 135 1.62 -2.95 21.23
C ARG A 135 0.40 -2.36 20.53
N GLY A 136 -0.64 -2.05 21.30
CA GLY A 136 -1.88 -1.49 20.80
C GLY A 136 -2.85 -2.55 20.27
N GLU A 137 -4.11 -2.16 20.14
CA GLU A 137 -5.21 -3.02 19.70
C GLU A 137 -5.93 -2.47 18.46
N GLY A 138 -5.53 -1.28 18.01
CA GLY A 138 -6.10 -0.62 16.85
C GLY A 138 -5.45 -1.03 15.54
N GLY A 139 -5.97 -0.48 14.45
CA GLY A 139 -5.41 -0.67 13.12
C GLY A 139 -5.62 -2.08 12.55
N PHE A 140 -4.74 -2.48 11.65
CA PHE A 140 -4.74 -3.78 10.98
C PHE A 140 -3.32 -4.15 10.53
N GLY A 141 -3.14 -5.41 10.14
CA GLY A 141 -1.87 -5.88 9.60
C GLY A 141 -0.71 -5.71 10.58
N TYR A 142 0.36 -5.14 10.12
CA TYR A 142 1.61 -4.96 10.87
C TYR A 142 1.60 -3.74 11.81
N ASP A 143 0.50 -3.02 11.94
CA ASP A 143 0.39 -1.83 12.79
C ASP A 143 0.87 -2.03 14.24
N PRO A 144 0.59 -3.18 14.90
CA PRO A 144 1.04 -3.41 16.29
C PRO A 144 2.56 -3.47 16.46
N ILE A 145 3.32 -3.80 15.42
CA ILE A 145 4.78 -3.97 15.48
C ILE A 145 5.56 -2.85 14.80
N PHE A 146 4.88 -1.87 14.21
CA PHE A 146 5.51 -0.76 13.51
C PHE A 146 5.38 0.53 14.32
N GLU A 147 6.50 0.99 14.88
CA GLU A 147 6.59 2.19 15.69
C GLU A 147 7.02 3.40 14.85
N TYR A 148 6.30 4.52 15.02
CA TYR A 148 6.63 5.82 14.49
C TYR A 148 6.61 6.85 15.63
N ASN A 149 7.73 7.54 15.85
CA ASN A 149 7.87 8.55 16.91
C ASN A 149 7.45 8.10 18.33
N GLY A 150 7.68 6.82 18.67
CA GLY A 150 7.44 6.28 20.01
C GLY A 150 6.08 5.63 20.22
N GLU A 151 5.17 5.70 19.24
CA GLU A 151 3.88 5.01 19.25
C GLU A 151 3.78 4.02 18.09
N THR A 152 3.22 2.84 18.32
CA THR A 152 2.90 1.95 17.20
C THR A 152 1.70 2.47 16.42
N MET A 153 1.61 2.10 15.15
CA MET A 153 0.45 2.48 14.35
C MET A 153 -0.87 1.95 14.94
N ALA A 154 -0.83 0.87 15.71
CA ALA A 154 -1.99 0.33 16.42
C ALA A 154 -2.36 1.13 17.69
N GLU A 155 -1.45 1.93 18.23
CA GLU A 155 -1.70 2.84 19.36
C GLU A 155 -2.22 4.20 18.91
N MET A 156 -1.97 4.57 17.63
CA MET A 156 -2.36 5.87 17.07
C MET A 156 -3.87 5.97 16.85
N SER A 157 -4.40 7.19 16.94
CA SER A 157 -5.73 7.49 16.39
C SER A 157 -5.73 7.34 14.86
N THR A 158 -6.90 7.11 14.28
CA THR A 158 -7.06 7.02 12.83
C THR A 158 -6.53 8.27 12.11
N ASP A 159 -6.82 9.47 12.63
CA ASP A 159 -6.37 10.73 12.05
C ASP A 159 -4.84 10.87 12.11
N ALA A 160 -4.21 10.51 13.24
CA ALA A 160 -2.76 10.54 13.39
C ALA A 160 -2.10 9.57 12.41
N LYS A 161 -2.62 8.33 12.29
CA LYS A 161 -2.13 7.34 11.34
C LYS A 161 -2.28 7.81 9.90
N ASN A 162 -3.43 8.36 9.51
CA ASN A 162 -3.67 8.87 8.16
C ASN A 162 -2.72 10.02 7.80
N SER A 163 -2.37 10.89 8.76
CA SER A 163 -1.44 12.01 8.52
C SER A 163 -0.02 11.59 8.13
N ILE A 164 0.38 10.36 8.45
CA ILE A 164 1.70 9.79 8.12
C ILE A 164 1.62 8.69 7.06
N SER A 165 0.42 8.39 6.56
CA SER A 165 0.15 7.26 5.66
C SER A 165 1.05 7.28 4.42
N HIS A 166 1.71 6.15 4.17
CA HIS A 166 2.45 5.90 2.93
C HIS A 166 1.52 5.97 1.71
N ARG A 167 0.31 5.41 1.81
CA ARG A 167 -0.72 5.50 0.75
C ARG A 167 -1.17 6.94 0.54
N GLY A 168 -1.43 7.68 1.60
CA GLY A 168 -1.80 9.09 1.50
C GLY A 168 -0.78 9.93 0.73
N ARG A 169 0.52 9.66 0.91
CA ARG A 169 1.58 10.34 0.14
C ARG A 169 1.53 10.00 -1.35
N ALA A 170 1.35 8.72 -1.69
CA ALA A 170 1.20 8.30 -3.08
C ALA A 170 -0.07 8.89 -3.74
N LEU A 171 -1.19 8.92 -3.00
CA LEU A 171 -2.44 9.52 -3.47
C LEU A 171 -2.32 11.03 -3.68
N ALA A 172 -1.62 11.74 -2.81
CA ALA A 172 -1.38 13.18 -2.97
C ALA A 172 -0.58 13.47 -4.25
N GLU A 173 0.49 12.70 -4.50
CA GLU A 173 1.29 12.82 -5.73
C GLU A 173 0.47 12.50 -6.97
N PHE A 174 -0.36 11.45 -6.91
CA PHE A 174 -1.28 11.08 -7.99
C PHE A 174 -2.30 12.19 -8.28
N ALA A 175 -2.93 12.74 -7.24
CA ALA A 175 -3.89 13.84 -7.37
C ALA A 175 -3.27 15.09 -8.01
N GLU A 176 -2.06 15.47 -7.60
CA GLU A 176 -1.33 16.58 -8.20
C GLU A 176 -0.99 16.34 -9.68
N TRP A 177 -0.66 15.11 -10.04
CA TRP A 177 -0.37 14.75 -11.41
C TRP A 177 -1.63 14.75 -12.29
N LEU A 178 -2.74 14.22 -11.78
CA LEU A 178 -4.01 14.12 -12.51
C LEU A 178 -4.65 15.50 -12.76
N ALA A 179 -4.37 16.48 -11.87
CA ALA A 179 -4.88 17.85 -11.98
C ALA A 179 -4.16 18.74 -13.03
N LYS A 180 -3.09 18.25 -13.65
CA LYS A 180 -2.29 18.99 -14.67
C LYS A 180 -2.80 18.78 -16.06
#